data_1482ed8bb9dc82e4ab52267add83135a
#
_entry.id   1482ed8bb9dc82e4ab52267add83135a
#
_cell.length_a   1.000
_cell.length_b   1.000
_cell.length_c   1.000
_cell.angle_alpha   90.00
_cell.angle_beta   90.00
_cell.angle_gamma   90.00
#
_symmetry.space_group_name_H-M   'P 1'
#
loop_
_entity.id
_entity.type
_entity.pdbx_description
1 polymer ?
#
loop_
_entity_poly.entity_id
_entity_poly.type
_entity_poly.pdbx_seq_one_letter_code
_entity_poly.pdbx_strand_id
1 'polypeptide(L)'
;MTELTPLIRILEESYADVLTMEKTQFFSQGQYRLKRAENVNMRTRNRWNLEQENNTWKVVDPNYTHLRDEVTRMRMEIHPIDSRTGGVPKPANTVAARARYNQHKCLPAELIPENISPDGELVPDLSNVNLVAAWTIVDGHATITLHKIIDAKKLKSCLDIPLLGNREDQSKIRYEAAPENEMLIPNLIDEETKHSEKKTEAENKG
;
A
#
# COMPACT_ATOMS: atom_id res chain seq x y z
N MET A 1 5.56 -9.29 9.25
CA MET A 1 4.24 -9.66 8.68
C MET A 1 3.27 -10.16 9.73
N THR A 2 3.75 -10.80 10.80
CA THR A 2 2.93 -11.24 11.95
C THR A 2 2.14 -10.08 12.56
N GLU A 3 2.66 -8.88 12.55
CA GLU A 3 2.04 -7.67 13.10
C GLU A 3 0.79 -7.19 12.35
N LEU A 4 0.60 -7.61 11.09
CA LEU A 4 -0.60 -7.29 10.29
C LEU A 4 -1.70 -8.36 10.41
N THR A 5 -1.41 -9.52 11.01
CA THR A 5 -2.41 -10.59 11.20
C THR A 5 -3.69 -10.11 11.91
N PRO A 6 -3.62 -9.22 12.94
CA PRO A 6 -4.83 -8.69 13.58
C PRO A 6 -5.78 -7.94 12.64
N LEU A 7 -5.27 -7.45 11.50
CA LEU A 7 -6.08 -6.68 10.54
C LEU A 7 -7.25 -7.50 9.97
N ILE A 8 -7.06 -8.82 9.77
CA ILE A 8 -8.12 -9.71 9.27
C ILE A 8 -9.30 -9.71 10.25
N ARG A 9 -9.04 -10.04 11.52
CA ARG A 9 -10.06 -10.05 12.59
C ARG A 9 -10.73 -8.69 12.74
N ILE A 10 -9.94 -7.62 12.80
CA ILE A 10 -10.45 -6.25 12.96
C ILE A 10 -11.38 -5.87 11.79
N LEU A 11 -11.05 -6.29 10.57
CA LEU A 11 -11.88 -6.08 9.40
C LEU A 11 -13.21 -6.85 9.47
N GLU A 12 -13.16 -8.12 9.86
CA GLU A 12 -14.36 -8.97 10.04
C GLU A 12 -15.32 -8.39 11.07
N GLU A 13 -14.80 -8.01 12.23
CA GLU A 13 -15.58 -7.39 13.31
C GLU A 13 -16.15 -6.02 12.88
N SER A 14 -15.35 -5.20 12.19
CA SER A 14 -15.80 -3.91 11.66
C SER A 14 -16.91 -4.06 10.64
N TYR A 15 -16.85 -5.09 9.80
CA TYR A 15 -17.88 -5.42 8.83
C TYR A 15 -19.18 -5.88 9.52
N ALA A 16 -19.07 -6.77 10.52
CA ALA A 16 -20.23 -7.24 11.29
C ALA A 16 -20.95 -6.08 12.01
N ASP A 17 -20.17 -5.16 12.58
CA ASP A 17 -20.72 -3.95 13.19
C ASP A 17 -21.49 -3.08 12.21
N VAL A 18 -20.91 -2.85 11.02
CA VAL A 18 -21.55 -2.03 9.97
C VAL A 18 -22.85 -2.70 9.50
N LEU A 19 -22.85 -4.02 9.31
CA LEU A 19 -24.09 -4.76 8.97
C LEU A 19 -25.16 -4.63 10.04
N THR A 20 -24.77 -4.68 11.32
CA THR A 20 -25.68 -4.51 12.46
C THR A 20 -26.27 -3.11 12.49
N MET A 21 -25.44 -2.09 12.27
CA MET A 21 -25.92 -0.69 12.18
C MET A 21 -26.89 -0.50 11.00
N GLU A 22 -26.59 -1.06 9.83
CA GLU A 22 -27.47 -0.97 8.67
C GLU A 22 -28.85 -1.59 8.95
N LYS A 23 -28.90 -2.68 9.74
CA LYS A 23 -30.15 -3.33 10.11
C LYS A 23 -30.96 -2.53 11.16
N THR A 24 -30.28 -1.91 12.12
CA THR A 24 -30.92 -1.28 13.27
C THR A 24 -31.34 0.18 13.02
N GLN A 25 -30.69 0.89 12.10
CA GLN A 25 -30.91 2.33 11.91
C GLN A 25 -31.88 2.69 10.77
N PHE A 26 -32.71 1.77 10.29
CA PHE A 26 -33.70 2.01 9.24
C PHE A 26 -33.14 2.69 7.95
N PHE A 27 -31.87 2.50 7.69
CA PHE A 27 -31.28 3.04 6.48
C PHE A 27 -31.84 2.31 5.26
N SER A 28 -32.58 3.01 4.42
CA SER A 28 -33.10 2.46 3.17
C SER A 28 -31.96 1.86 2.34
N GLN A 29 -32.10 0.58 2.06
CA GLN A 29 -31.03 -0.33 1.63
C GLN A 29 -30.22 0.10 0.40
N GLY A 30 -30.70 1.03 -0.41
CA GLY A 30 -30.03 1.43 -1.66
C GLY A 30 -28.88 2.42 -1.50
N GLN A 31 -29.01 3.41 -0.64
CA GLN A 31 -28.05 4.53 -0.54
C GLN A 31 -26.80 4.20 0.30
N TYR A 32 -26.90 3.26 1.25
CA TYR A 32 -25.82 2.95 2.17
C TYR A 32 -24.88 1.83 1.72
N ARG A 33 -25.30 1.00 0.74
CA ARG A 33 -24.39 0.02 0.12
C ARG A 33 -23.12 0.66 -0.46
N LEU A 34 -23.25 1.87 -1.03
CA LEU A 34 -22.12 2.61 -1.59
C LEU A 34 -21.12 3.09 -0.52
N LYS A 35 -21.61 3.31 0.70
CA LYS A 35 -20.77 3.76 1.83
C LYS A 35 -20.32 2.64 2.77
N ARG A 36 -20.79 1.42 2.56
CA ARG A 36 -20.45 0.29 3.45
C ARG A 36 -18.95 0.12 3.60
N ALA A 37 -18.23 0.04 2.48
CA ALA A 37 -16.79 -0.13 2.50
C ALA A 37 -16.06 1.03 3.20
N GLU A 38 -16.53 2.26 3.02
CA GLU A 38 -16.02 3.44 3.70
C GLU A 38 -16.25 3.36 5.22
N ASN A 39 -17.45 2.97 5.65
CA ASN A 39 -17.78 2.76 7.05
C ASN A 39 -16.96 1.62 7.68
N VAL A 40 -16.75 0.52 6.95
CA VAL A 40 -15.88 -0.59 7.38
C VAL A 40 -14.44 -0.08 7.57
N ASN A 41 -13.89 0.62 6.60
CA ASN A 41 -12.54 1.18 6.69
C ASN A 41 -12.40 2.14 7.90
N MET A 42 -13.36 3.02 8.10
CA MET A 42 -13.36 3.95 9.24
C MET A 42 -13.35 3.21 10.58
N ARG A 43 -14.18 2.17 10.74
CA ARG A 43 -14.22 1.35 11.95
C ARG A 43 -12.95 0.54 12.12
N THR A 44 -12.44 -0.06 11.06
CA THR A 44 -11.16 -0.78 11.06
C THR A 44 -10.03 0.11 11.55
N ARG A 45 -9.94 1.35 11.06
CA ARG A 45 -8.97 2.33 11.52
C ARG A 45 -9.11 2.64 13.01
N ASN A 46 -10.34 2.89 13.47
CA ASN A 46 -10.60 3.24 14.87
C ASN A 46 -10.27 2.07 15.81
N ARG A 47 -10.67 0.84 15.44
CA ARG A 47 -10.32 -0.36 16.21
C ARG A 47 -8.82 -0.62 16.19
N TRP A 48 -8.16 -0.45 15.05
CA TRP A 48 -6.70 -0.58 14.96
C TRP A 48 -5.99 0.32 15.95
N ASN A 49 -6.36 1.59 16.02
CA ASN A 49 -5.78 2.54 16.97
C ASN A 49 -6.00 2.13 18.45
N LEU A 50 -7.17 1.58 18.78
CA LEU A 50 -7.50 1.20 20.15
C LEU A 50 -6.87 -0.13 20.56
N GLU A 51 -6.84 -1.11 19.66
CA GLU A 51 -6.47 -2.48 19.98
C GLU A 51 -5.00 -2.79 19.68
N GLN A 52 -4.35 -1.99 18.84
CA GLN A 52 -2.99 -2.22 18.34
C GLN A 52 -2.02 -1.11 18.76
N GLU A 53 -2.18 -0.58 19.99
CA GLU A 53 -1.36 0.52 20.51
C GLU A 53 0.13 0.19 20.51
N ASN A 54 0.51 -1.06 20.78
CA ASN A 54 1.90 -1.52 20.78
C ASN A 54 2.40 -2.07 19.43
N ASN A 55 1.58 -2.01 18.38
CA ASN A 55 1.98 -2.44 17.04
C ASN A 55 2.85 -1.38 16.39
N THR A 56 3.84 -1.76 15.57
CA THR A 56 4.69 -0.81 14.84
C THR A 56 3.95 -0.09 13.72
N TRP A 57 2.85 -0.67 13.23
CA TRP A 57 1.99 -0.05 12.22
C TRP A 57 1.01 0.93 12.86
N LYS A 58 1.22 2.23 12.63
CA LYS A 58 0.38 3.32 13.15
C LYS A 58 -0.49 3.93 12.05
N VAL A 59 -1.67 4.39 12.45
CA VAL A 59 -2.52 5.21 11.57
C VAL A 59 -1.88 6.59 11.41
N VAL A 60 -1.67 7.02 10.17
CA VAL A 60 -1.03 8.31 9.85
C VAL A 60 -1.97 9.35 9.26
N ASP A 61 -3.21 8.96 8.95
CA ASP A 61 -4.21 9.87 8.39
C ASP A 61 -5.54 9.74 9.16
N PRO A 62 -6.06 10.84 9.74
CA PRO A 62 -7.31 10.78 10.49
C PRO A 62 -8.55 10.54 9.60
N ASN A 63 -8.46 10.76 8.29
CA ASN A 63 -9.58 10.66 7.36
C ASN A 63 -9.57 9.35 6.57
N TYR A 64 -8.40 8.73 6.38
CA TYR A 64 -8.21 7.54 5.57
C TYR A 64 -7.59 6.40 6.38
N THR A 65 -7.80 5.17 5.95
CA THR A 65 -7.19 4.00 6.58
C THR A 65 -5.80 3.78 6.00
N HIS A 66 -4.90 4.71 6.34
CA HIS A 66 -3.50 4.67 5.95
C HIS A 66 -2.66 4.32 7.18
N LEU A 67 -1.89 3.26 7.07
CA LEU A 67 -0.94 2.82 8.09
C LEU A 67 0.49 3.11 7.64
N ARG A 68 1.36 3.34 8.60
CA ARG A 68 2.80 3.43 8.41
C ARG A 68 3.50 2.59 9.46
N ASP A 69 4.44 1.80 9.03
CA ASP A 69 5.34 1.09 9.94
C ASP A 69 6.40 2.05 10.48
N GLU A 70 6.50 2.18 11.79
CA GLU A 70 7.45 3.09 12.45
C GLU A 70 8.90 2.61 12.32
N VAL A 71 9.10 1.29 12.15
CA VAL A 71 10.43 0.69 12.03
C VAL A 71 11.00 0.92 10.63
N THR A 72 10.34 0.43 9.61
CA THR A 72 10.82 0.48 8.22
C THR A 72 10.33 1.71 7.44
N ARG A 73 9.41 2.49 8.02
CA ARG A 73 8.73 3.65 7.40
C ARG A 73 7.84 3.32 6.20
N MET A 74 7.64 2.03 5.90
CA MET A 74 6.76 1.57 4.84
C MET A 74 5.33 2.05 5.06
N ARG A 75 4.61 2.35 3.99
CA ARG A 75 3.20 2.81 4.05
C ARG A 75 2.27 1.78 3.47
N MET A 76 1.03 1.77 3.95
CA MET A 76 -0.02 0.89 3.48
C MET A 76 -1.36 1.62 3.46
N GLU A 77 -2.08 1.50 2.34
CA GLU A 77 -3.45 1.98 2.17
C GLU A 77 -4.40 0.77 2.19
N ILE A 78 -5.49 0.85 2.94
CA ILE A 78 -6.47 -0.25 3.07
C ILE A 78 -7.71 0.08 2.25
N HIS A 79 -8.02 -0.75 1.26
CA HIS A 79 -9.13 -0.56 0.33
C HIS A 79 -9.91 -1.84 0.10
N PRO A 80 -11.22 -1.76 -0.15
CA PRO A 80 -11.95 -2.90 -0.72
C PRO A 80 -11.43 -3.19 -2.13
N ILE A 81 -11.53 -4.44 -2.57
CA ILE A 81 -11.31 -4.79 -3.99
C ILE A 81 -12.30 -4.03 -4.88
N ASP A 82 -11.92 -3.74 -6.12
CA ASP A 82 -12.85 -3.25 -7.13
C ASP A 82 -13.87 -4.37 -7.46
N SER A 83 -15.13 -4.16 -7.13
CA SER A 83 -16.20 -5.15 -7.30
C SER A 83 -16.43 -5.58 -8.76
N ARG A 84 -15.97 -4.78 -9.73
CA ARG A 84 -16.13 -5.08 -11.17
C ARG A 84 -15.01 -5.96 -11.69
N THR A 85 -13.80 -5.81 -11.16
CA THR A 85 -12.60 -6.51 -11.65
C THR A 85 -12.13 -7.59 -10.68
N GLY A 86 -12.58 -7.57 -9.43
CA GLY A 86 -12.09 -8.43 -8.36
C GLY A 86 -10.65 -8.13 -7.92
N GLY A 87 -10.06 -7.06 -8.45
CA GLY A 87 -8.66 -6.70 -8.21
C GLY A 87 -8.47 -5.43 -7.39
N VAL A 88 -7.24 -4.92 -7.43
CA VAL A 88 -6.87 -3.68 -6.75
C VAL A 88 -7.70 -2.50 -7.29
N PRO A 89 -8.25 -1.64 -6.42
CA PRO A 89 -8.99 -0.47 -6.85
C PRO A 89 -8.07 0.53 -7.55
N LYS A 90 -8.64 1.30 -8.46
CA LYS A 90 -7.92 2.40 -9.12
C LYS A 90 -7.55 3.48 -8.10
N PRO A 91 -6.37 4.11 -8.23
CA PRO A 91 -6.02 5.25 -7.40
C PRO A 91 -6.97 6.42 -7.66
N ALA A 92 -7.15 7.27 -6.65
CA ALA A 92 -7.83 8.53 -6.82
C ALA A 92 -7.16 9.38 -7.92
N ASN A 93 -7.92 10.27 -8.56
CA ASN A 93 -7.45 11.05 -9.71
C ASN A 93 -6.54 12.24 -9.31
N THR A 94 -5.72 12.08 -8.30
CA THR A 94 -4.74 13.07 -7.83
C THR A 94 -3.32 12.64 -8.20
N VAL A 95 -2.42 13.60 -8.36
CA VAL A 95 -1.00 13.34 -8.64
C VAL A 95 -0.38 12.47 -7.55
N ALA A 96 -0.65 12.79 -6.27
CA ALA A 96 -0.13 12.05 -5.14
C ALA A 96 -0.62 10.59 -5.10
N ALA A 97 -1.92 10.34 -5.34
CA ALA A 97 -2.45 8.99 -5.37
C ALA A 97 -1.86 8.16 -6.53
N ARG A 98 -1.71 8.78 -7.71
CA ARG A 98 -1.08 8.11 -8.86
C ARG A 98 0.40 7.82 -8.61
N ALA A 99 1.13 8.73 -7.96
CA ALA A 99 2.53 8.52 -7.62
C ALA A 99 2.72 7.31 -6.69
N ARG A 100 1.82 7.14 -5.71
CA ARG A 100 1.83 5.96 -4.82
C ARG A 100 1.59 4.63 -5.54
N TYR A 101 0.96 4.65 -6.69
CA TYR A 101 0.71 3.47 -7.56
C TYR A 101 1.74 3.33 -8.69
N ASN A 102 2.60 4.32 -8.93
CA ASN A 102 3.67 4.25 -9.93
C ASN A 102 5.02 4.14 -9.22
N GLN A 103 5.25 3.01 -8.58
CA GLN A 103 6.48 2.76 -7.84
C GLN A 103 7.50 2.02 -8.71
N HIS A 104 8.76 2.08 -8.33
CA HIS A 104 9.78 1.21 -8.91
C HIS A 104 9.53 -0.24 -8.52
N LYS A 105 10.03 -1.18 -9.33
CA LYS A 105 10.06 -2.60 -8.99
C LYS A 105 10.83 -2.84 -7.69
N CYS A 106 10.67 -4.02 -7.12
CA CYS A 106 11.36 -4.38 -5.88
C CYS A 106 12.87 -4.42 -6.11
N LEU A 107 13.61 -3.72 -5.27
CA LEU A 107 15.07 -3.74 -5.28
C LEU A 107 15.60 -5.01 -4.58
N PRO A 108 16.78 -5.52 -4.97
CA PRO A 108 17.53 -6.48 -4.16
C PRO A 108 17.82 -5.93 -2.78
N ALA A 109 17.91 -6.81 -1.78
CA ALA A 109 18.07 -6.41 -0.38
C ALA A 109 19.30 -5.53 -0.16
N GLU A 110 20.38 -5.81 -0.90
CA GLU A 110 21.67 -5.11 -0.82
C GLU A 110 21.62 -3.66 -1.30
N LEU A 111 20.59 -3.30 -2.08
CA LEU A 111 20.40 -1.95 -2.62
C LEU A 111 19.30 -1.16 -1.85
N ILE A 112 18.71 -1.75 -0.81
CA ILE A 112 17.76 -1.04 0.03
C ILE A 112 18.54 -0.16 1.01
N PRO A 113 18.29 1.15 1.07
CA PRO A 113 18.91 2.02 2.06
C PRO A 113 18.58 1.55 3.48
N GLU A 114 19.48 1.81 4.41
CA GLU A 114 19.25 1.54 5.83
C GLU A 114 18.77 2.77 6.58
N ASN A 115 18.07 2.54 7.66
CA ASN A 115 17.52 3.51 8.58
C ASN A 115 17.76 3.02 10.01
N ILE A 116 17.70 3.92 10.97
CA ILE A 116 17.77 3.58 12.39
C ILE A 116 16.32 3.47 12.91
N SER A 117 15.99 2.30 13.47
CA SER A 117 14.72 2.07 14.14
C SER A 117 14.57 2.89 15.42
N PRO A 118 13.39 3.02 16.01
CA PRO A 118 13.23 3.68 17.32
C PRO A 118 14.08 3.06 18.43
N ASP A 119 14.41 1.78 18.32
CA ASP A 119 15.24 1.03 19.30
C ASP A 119 16.75 1.15 19.01
N GLY A 120 17.14 1.90 17.96
CA GLY A 120 18.54 2.14 17.60
C GLY A 120 19.18 1.07 16.70
N GLU A 121 18.39 0.12 16.19
CA GLU A 121 18.87 -0.92 15.28
C GLU A 121 18.88 -0.44 13.82
N LEU A 122 19.85 -0.93 13.02
CA LEU A 122 19.85 -0.71 11.57
C LEU A 122 18.79 -1.59 10.92
N VAL A 123 17.86 -0.95 10.21
CA VAL A 123 16.74 -1.59 9.54
C VAL A 123 16.61 -1.05 8.12
N PRO A 124 15.99 -1.80 7.18
CA PRO A 124 15.73 -1.31 5.83
C PRO A 124 14.87 -0.04 5.85
N ASP A 125 15.25 1.00 5.11
CA ASP A 125 14.40 2.16 4.84
C ASP A 125 13.46 1.87 3.67
N LEU A 126 12.19 1.58 3.98
CA LEU A 126 11.13 1.33 3.01
C LEU A 126 10.18 2.51 2.87
N SER A 127 10.62 3.73 3.18
CA SER A 127 9.81 4.96 3.10
C SER A 127 9.22 5.23 1.71
N ASN A 128 9.87 4.73 0.66
CA ASN A 128 9.38 4.82 -0.73
C ASN A 128 8.42 3.68 -1.10
N VAL A 129 8.19 2.68 -0.22
CA VAL A 129 7.30 1.56 -0.49
C VAL A 129 5.91 1.88 0.02
N ASN A 130 4.93 1.86 -0.89
CA ASN A 130 3.53 1.98 -0.56
C ASN A 130 2.83 0.68 -0.96
N LEU A 131 2.23 0.01 0.01
CA LEU A 131 1.42 -1.18 -0.23
C LEU A 131 -0.05 -0.78 -0.33
N VAL A 132 -0.79 -1.53 -1.12
CA VAL A 132 -2.25 -1.50 -1.14
C VAL A 132 -2.75 -2.81 -0.55
N ALA A 133 -3.37 -2.74 0.62
CA ALA A 133 -4.06 -3.86 1.24
C ALA A 133 -5.47 -3.92 0.66
N ALA A 134 -5.65 -4.73 -0.37
CA ALA A 134 -6.94 -4.96 -1.00
C ALA A 134 -7.69 -6.06 -0.26
N TRP A 135 -8.88 -5.74 0.25
CA TRP A 135 -9.67 -6.67 1.03
C TRP A 135 -11.03 -6.99 0.39
N THR A 136 -11.52 -8.19 0.64
CA THR A 136 -12.91 -8.59 0.39
C THR A 136 -13.42 -9.43 1.55
N ILE A 137 -14.74 -9.46 1.73
CA ILE A 137 -15.40 -10.29 2.74
C ILE A 137 -16.44 -11.15 2.05
N VAL A 138 -16.32 -12.47 2.20
CA VAL A 138 -17.25 -13.47 1.69
C VAL A 138 -17.70 -14.32 2.88
N ASP A 139 -19.00 -14.42 3.08
CA ASP A 139 -19.62 -15.20 4.16
C ASP A 139 -19.07 -14.85 5.56
N GLY A 140 -18.73 -13.56 5.78
CA GLY A 140 -18.20 -13.06 7.04
C GLY A 140 -16.68 -13.20 7.20
N HIS A 141 -15.99 -13.85 6.28
CA HIS A 141 -14.54 -14.07 6.31
C HIS A 141 -13.81 -13.06 5.42
N ALA A 142 -12.87 -12.35 6.01
CA ALA A 142 -12.03 -11.39 5.29
C ALA A 142 -10.83 -12.06 4.64
N THR A 143 -10.58 -11.71 3.39
CA THR A 143 -9.31 -11.98 2.71
C THR A 143 -8.64 -10.65 2.38
N ILE A 144 -7.33 -10.57 2.62
CA ILE A 144 -6.53 -9.38 2.36
C ILE A 144 -5.31 -9.79 1.55
N THR A 145 -5.04 -9.06 0.47
CA THR A 145 -3.80 -9.21 -0.29
C THR A 145 -3.07 -7.88 -0.30
N LEU A 146 -1.80 -7.90 0.05
CA LEU A 146 -0.92 -6.73 -0.04
C LEU A 146 -0.32 -6.68 -1.44
N HIS A 147 -0.47 -5.54 -2.11
CA HIS A 147 0.05 -5.30 -3.44
C HIS A 147 1.05 -4.16 -3.44
N LYS A 148 2.22 -4.36 -4.05
CA LYS A 148 3.09 -3.25 -4.45
C LYS A 148 2.84 -2.95 -5.93
N ILE A 149 2.14 -1.84 -6.20
CA ILE A 149 1.75 -1.46 -7.56
C ILE A 149 2.89 -0.66 -8.22
N ILE A 150 3.22 -1.01 -9.47
CA ILE A 150 4.26 -0.35 -10.26
C ILE A 150 3.73 0.36 -11.51
N ASP A 151 2.47 0.14 -11.86
CA ASP A 151 1.79 0.82 -12.99
C ASP A 151 0.35 1.15 -12.59
N ALA A 152 0.10 2.43 -12.32
CA ALA A 152 -1.23 2.91 -11.91
C ALA A 152 -2.29 2.76 -13.02
N LYS A 153 -1.91 2.75 -14.30
CA LYS A 153 -2.86 2.64 -15.42
C LYS A 153 -3.32 1.20 -15.61
N LYS A 154 -2.37 0.25 -15.55
CA LYS A 154 -2.62 -1.17 -15.74
C LYS A 154 -2.91 -1.90 -14.44
N LEU A 155 -2.74 -1.23 -13.30
CA LEU A 155 -2.80 -1.82 -11.95
C LEU A 155 -1.87 -3.03 -11.81
N LYS A 156 -0.69 -2.96 -12.47
CA LYS A 156 0.31 -4.02 -12.40
C LYS A 156 1.04 -3.95 -11.06
N SER A 157 1.11 -5.07 -10.35
CA SER A 157 1.92 -5.22 -9.14
C SER A 157 3.19 -6.00 -9.43
N CYS A 158 4.26 -5.76 -8.67
CA CYS A 158 5.47 -6.57 -8.65
C CYS A 158 5.56 -7.48 -7.42
N LEU A 159 4.68 -7.28 -6.44
CA LEU A 159 4.60 -8.07 -5.23
C LEU A 159 3.13 -8.22 -4.84
N ASP A 160 2.69 -9.44 -4.65
CA ASP A 160 1.36 -9.78 -4.14
C ASP A 160 1.53 -10.77 -2.98
N ILE A 161 1.15 -10.34 -1.77
CA ILE A 161 1.30 -11.11 -0.54
C ILE A 161 -0.07 -11.26 0.11
N PRO A 162 -0.69 -12.46 0.11
CA PRO A 162 -1.88 -12.69 0.89
C PRO A 162 -1.55 -12.62 2.39
N LEU A 163 -2.36 -11.91 3.16
CA LEU A 163 -2.34 -12.02 4.60
C LEU A 163 -3.13 -13.26 4.98
N LEU A 164 -2.43 -14.23 5.52
CA LEU A 164 -3.02 -15.51 5.90
C LEU A 164 -3.31 -15.49 7.40
N GLY A 165 -4.54 -15.80 7.77
CA GLY A 165 -4.91 -16.10 9.15
C GLY A 165 -4.26 -17.40 9.63
N ASN A 166 -3.91 -18.31 8.71
CA ASN A 166 -3.18 -19.55 8.95
C ASN A 166 -2.05 -19.73 7.92
N ARG A 167 -0.97 -20.37 8.33
CA ARG A 167 0.34 -20.50 7.63
C ARG A 167 0.34 -21.30 6.32
N GLU A 168 -0.79 -21.73 5.78
CA GLU A 168 -0.83 -22.79 4.76
C GLU A 168 -0.61 -22.37 3.30
N ASP A 169 -0.49 -21.08 2.98
CA ASP A 169 -0.51 -20.65 1.57
C ASP A 169 0.64 -19.72 1.16
N GLN A 170 1.87 -19.99 1.61
CA GLN A 170 3.07 -19.24 1.15
C GLN A 170 3.33 -19.37 -0.37
N SER A 171 2.75 -20.38 -1.02
CA SER A 171 2.84 -20.58 -2.48
C SER A 171 2.15 -19.50 -3.32
N LYS A 172 1.30 -18.66 -2.71
CA LYS A 172 0.56 -17.58 -3.40
C LYS A 172 1.32 -16.24 -3.44
N ILE A 173 2.51 -16.16 -2.85
CA ILE A 173 3.31 -14.94 -2.90
C ILE A 173 3.91 -14.80 -4.30
N ARG A 174 3.54 -13.73 -4.99
CA ARG A 174 4.14 -13.35 -6.27
C ARG A 174 5.16 -12.23 -6.07
N TYR A 175 6.35 -12.44 -6.56
CA TYR A 175 7.45 -11.47 -6.53
C TYR A 175 8.05 -11.31 -7.93
N GLU A 176 8.18 -10.05 -8.39
CA GLU A 176 8.83 -9.69 -9.63
C GLU A 176 9.93 -8.66 -9.34
N ALA A 177 11.18 -9.11 -9.39
CA ALA A 177 12.34 -8.24 -9.20
C ALA A 177 12.55 -7.30 -10.39
N ALA A 178 13.18 -6.15 -10.15
CA ALA A 178 13.69 -5.31 -11.23
C ALA A 178 14.84 -6.01 -11.95
N PRO A 179 14.93 -5.98 -13.30
CA PRO A 179 16.11 -6.43 -14.01
C PRO A 179 17.31 -5.51 -13.66
N GLU A 180 18.52 -6.04 -13.69
CA GLU A 180 19.73 -5.31 -13.28
C GLU A 180 19.93 -3.97 -13.98
N ASN A 181 19.51 -3.86 -15.25
CA ASN A 181 19.58 -2.63 -16.04
C ASN A 181 18.57 -1.54 -15.63
N GLU A 182 17.51 -1.87 -14.87
CA GLU A 182 16.59 -0.89 -14.31
C GLU A 182 17.04 -0.35 -12.94
N MET A 183 18.12 -0.90 -12.39
CA MET A 183 18.67 -0.47 -11.09
C MET A 183 19.58 0.75 -11.18
N LEU A 184 20.00 1.16 -12.38
CA LEU A 184 20.77 2.38 -12.59
C LEU A 184 19.86 3.59 -12.36
N ILE A 185 20.27 4.47 -11.46
CA ILE A 185 19.53 5.68 -11.07
C ILE A 185 19.40 6.59 -12.31
N PRO A 186 18.20 6.78 -12.88
CA PRO A 186 18.08 7.48 -14.18
C PRO A 186 18.42 8.98 -14.13
N ASN A 187 18.51 9.58 -12.95
CA ASN A 187 18.58 11.04 -12.81
C ASN A 187 19.98 11.65 -12.75
N LEU A 188 21.05 10.84 -12.72
CA LEU A 188 22.42 11.38 -12.70
C LEU A 188 23.05 11.55 -14.09
N ILE A 189 22.48 10.91 -15.13
CA ILE A 189 23.05 10.94 -16.47
C ILE A 189 22.49 12.10 -17.32
N ASP A 190 21.27 12.55 -17.05
CA ASP A 190 20.61 13.59 -17.88
C ASP A 190 21.09 15.03 -17.59
N GLU A 191 21.70 15.31 -16.44
CA GLU A 191 22.20 16.65 -16.14
C GLU A 191 23.61 16.90 -16.71
N GLU A 192 24.47 15.89 -16.74
CA GLU A 192 25.83 16.05 -17.30
C GLU A 192 25.84 16.15 -18.84
N THR A 193 24.93 15.44 -19.52
CA THR A 193 24.81 15.52 -20.99
C THR A 193 24.26 16.86 -21.47
N LYS A 194 23.32 17.47 -20.70
CA LYS A 194 22.79 18.80 -21.05
C LYS A 194 23.79 19.95 -20.85
N HIS A 195 24.76 19.77 -19.95
CA HIS A 195 25.80 20.77 -19.72
C HIS A 195 26.93 20.69 -20.76
N SER A 196 27.22 19.52 -21.33
CA SER A 196 28.24 19.37 -22.37
C SER A 196 27.76 19.84 -23.75
N GLU A 197 26.49 19.63 -24.10
CA GLU A 197 25.94 20.11 -25.37
C GLU A 197 25.83 21.64 -25.43
N LYS A 198 25.51 22.32 -24.30
CA LYS A 198 25.47 23.78 -24.24
C LYS A 198 26.86 24.44 -24.36
N LYS A 199 27.93 23.75 -23.97
CA LYS A 199 29.30 24.28 -24.13
C LYS A 199 29.81 24.18 -25.57
N THR A 200 29.42 23.15 -26.31
CA THR A 200 29.85 22.94 -27.68
C THR A 200 29.14 23.89 -28.67
N GLU A 201 27.93 24.33 -28.39
CA GLU A 201 27.22 25.32 -29.21
C GLU A 201 27.70 26.77 -28.98
N ALA A 202 28.31 27.06 -27.84
CA ALA A 202 28.85 28.40 -27.55
C ALA A 202 30.24 28.65 -28.19
N GLU A 203 31.03 27.61 -28.46
CA GLU A 203 32.35 27.71 -29.09
C GLU A 203 32.32 27.76 -30.62
N ASN A 204 31.19 27.43 -31.27
CA ASN A 204 31.04 27.46 -32.72
C ASN A 204 30.37 28.73 -33.28
N LYS A 205 30.19 29.78 -32.46
CA LYS A 205 29.63 31.08 -32.88
C LYS A 205 30.54 32.27 -32.55
N GLY A 206 31.84 32.04 -32.54
CA GLY A 206 32.87 33.08 -32.43
C GLY A 206 33.63 33.25 -33.75
#